data_ffd7617379ef2c06424e15e7db132baf
#
_entry.id   ffd7617379ef2c06424e15e7db132baf
#
_cell.length_a   1.000
_cell.length_b   1.000
_cell.length_c   1.000
_cell.angle_alpha   90.00
_cell.angle_beta   90.00
_cell.angle_gamma   90.00
#
_symmetry.space_group_name_H-M   'P 1'
#
loop_
_entity.id
_entity.type
_entity.pdbx_description
1 polymer ?
#
loop_
_entity_poly.entity_id
_entity_poly.type
_entity_poly.pdbx_seq_one_letter_code
_entity_poly.pdbx_strand_id
1 'polypeptide(L)'
;MHKANILKLSDGLFLSVFNRIAEEYSDIESDDKIVDNVCMQLVMRPETFDIIVTPNLYGDIISDLTSGLIGGLGLLPSMNVGTDYAMFEAVHGSAPDIAGKHIANPT
;
A
#
# COMPACT_ATOMS: atom_id res chain seq x y z
N MET A 1 -8.45 4.23 1.74
CA MET A 1 -8.22 3.81 3.16
C MET A 1 -7.83 5.01 3.99
N HIS A 2 -8.32 5.14 5.21
CA HIS A 2 -8.16 6.31 6.08
C HIS A 2 -8.37 5.97 7.57
N LYS A 3 -8.19 6.97 8.47
CA LYS A 3 -8.56 6.91 9.89
C LYS A 3 -9.38 8.14 10.31
N ALA A 4 -10.28 8.61 9.45
CA ALA A 4 -11.07 9.83 9.65
C ALA A 4 -11.99 9.81 10.88
N ASN A 5 -12.31 8.63 11.41
CA ASN A 5 -13.04 8.48 12.68
C ASN A 5 -12.25 9.02 13.88
N ILE A 6 -10.91 9.06 13.81
CA ILE A 6 -10.00 9.62 14.82
C ILE A 6 -9.34 10.89 14.30
N LEU A 7 -8.70 10.85 13.14
CA LEU A 7 -8.00 11.98 12.51
C LEU A 7 -8.96 12.78 11.64
N LYS A 8 -9.88 13.48 12.31
CA LYS A 8 -11.04 14.12 11.64
C LYS A 8 -10.67 15.21 10.65
N LEU A 9 -9.56 15.93 10.85
CA LEU A 9 -9.14 17.02 9.97
C LEU A 9 -8.28 16.52 8.82
N SER A 10 -7.18 15.83 9.09
CA SER A 10 -6.27 15.34 8.06
C SER A 10 -6.89 14.25 7.20
N ASP A 11 -7.28 13.15 7.83
CA ASP A 11 -7.87 12.02 7.12
C ASP A 11 -9.30 12.31 6.65
N GLY A 12 -10.02 13.17 7.39
CA GLY A 12 -11.30 13.68 6.94
C GLY A 12 -11.21 14.49 5.65
N LEU A 13 -10.18 15.33 5.50
CA LEU A 13 -9.91 16.04 4.25
C LEU A 13 -9.56 15.05 3.12
N PHE A 14 -8.68 14.09 3.39
CA PHE A 14 -8.32 13.06 2.41
C PHE A 14 -9.56 12.30 1.90
N LEU A 15 -10.40 11.84 2.82
CA LEU A 15 -11.64 11.14 2.49
C LEU A 15 -12.62 12.01 1.69
N SER A 16 -12.79 13.28 2.08
CA SER A 16 -13.70 14.19 1.36
C SER A 16 -13.23 14.48 -0.07
N VAL A 17 -11.92 14.62 -0.28
CA VAL A 17 -11.33 14.79 -1.62
C VAL A 17 -11.48 13.53 -2.45
N PHE A 18 -11.22 12.36 -1.85
CA PHE A 18 -11.42 11.07 -2.52
C PHE A 18 -12.86 10.91 -3.01
N ASN A 19 -13.84 11.13 -2.15
CA ASN A 19 -15.26 10.98 -2.50
C ASN A 19 -15.68 11.94 -3.62
N ARG A 20 -15.23 13.21 -3.55
CA ARG A 20 -15.50 14.19 -4.60
C ARG A 20 -14.94 13.78 -5.96
N ILE A 21 -13.71 13.24 -5.99
CA ILE A 21 -13.10 12.79 -7.24
C ILE A 21 -13.79 11.51 -7.75
N ALA A 22 -14.16 10.60 -6.85
CA ALA A 22 -14.85 9.38 -7.22
C ALA A 22 -16.19 9.63 -7.94
N GLU A 23 -16.90 10.72 -7.61
CA GLU A 23 -18.12 11.13 -8.30
C GLU A 23 -17.89 11.44 -9.80
N GLU A 24 -16.66 11.82 -10.20
CA GLU A 24 -16.29 12.11 -11.58
C GLU A 24 -16.02 10.82 -12.40
N TYR A 25 -15.88 9.66 -11.75
CA TYR A 25 -15.55 8.36 -12.32
C TYR A 25 -16.61 7.32 -11.99
N SER A 26 -17.82 7.53 -12.46
CA SER A 26 -18.99 6.69 -12.15
C SER A 26 -18.91 5.25 -12.68
N ASP A 27 -17.98 4.96 -13.57
CA ASP A 27 -17.67 3.63 -14.10
C ASP A 27 -16.70 2.83 -13.22
N ILE A 28 -16.12 3.46 -12.18
CA ILE A 28 -15.23 2.82 -11.22
C ILE A 28 -15.97 2.67 -9.89
N GLU A 29 -16.16 1.43 -9.46
CA GLU A 29 -16.68 1.16 -8.12
C GLU A 29 -15.66 1.61 -7.06
N SER A 30 -16.10 2.44 -6.12
CA SER A 30 -15.24 2.95 -5.07
C SER A 30 -15.93 2.88 -3.70
N ASP A 31 -15.17 2.53 -2.68
CA ASP A 31 -15.63 2.53 -1.29
C ASP A 31 -14.56 3.10 -0.35
N ASP A 32 -14.92 3.37 0.88
CA ASP A 32 -13.98 3.79 1.91
C ASP A 32 -13.87 2.76 3.04
N LYS A 33 -12.67 2.58 3.54
CA LYS A 33 -12.38 1.65 4.64
C LYS A 33 -11.44 2.25 5.67
N ILE A 34 -11.70 1.94 6.94
CA ILE A 34 -10.83 2.33 8.06
C ILE A 34 -9.60 1.41 8.08
N VAL A 35 -8.41 1.97 8.31
CA VAL A 35 -7.11 1.31 8.18
C VAL A 35 -6.97 0.01 8.99
N ASP A 36 -7.41 -0.01 10.23
CA ASP A 36 -7.36 -1.20 11.08
C ASP A 36 -8.23 -2.35 10.52
N ASN A 37 -9.39 -2.02 10.00
CA ASN A 37 -10.24 -2.99 9.31
C ASN A 37 -9.59 -3.49 8.00
N VAL A 38 -8.94 -2.61 7.24
CA VAL A 38 -8.21 -3.01 6.02
C VAL A 38 -7.08 -3.98 6.35
N CYS A 39 -6.29 -3.71 7.39
CA CYS A 39 -5.23 -4.63 7.83
C CYS A 39 -5.76 -6.03 8.12
N MET A 40 -6.88 -6.13 8.83
CA MET A 40 -7.54 -7.42 9.09
C MET A 40 -8.03 -8.08 7.79
N GLN A 41 -8.69 -7.31 6.92
CA GLN A 41 -9.25 -7.86 5.68
C GLN A 41 -8.18 -8.30 4.69
N LEU A 42 -7.04 -7.61 4.61
CA LEU A 42 -5.90 -8.02 3.77
C LEU A 42 -5.34 -9.39 4.18
N VAL A 43 -5.38 -9.72 5.47
CA VAL A 43 -4.96 -11.05 5.95
C VAL A 43 -6.02 -12.12 5.65
N MET A 44 -7.30 -11.77 5.78
CA MET A 44 -8.41 -12.73 5.69
C MET A 44 -8.91 -12.95 4.26
N ARG A 45 -8.94 -11.88 3.45
CA ARG A 45 -9.55 -11.85 2.12
C ARG A 45 -8.84 -10.86 1.20
N PRO A 46 -7.54 -11.05 0.91
CA PRO A 46 -6.77 -10.12 0.07
C PRO A 46 -7.36 -9.95 -1.33
N GLU A 47 -8.01 -10.97 -1.84
CA GLU A 47 -8.65 -11.00 -3.17
C GLU A 47 -9.80 -10.01 -3.34
N THR A 48 -10.26 -9.36 -2.27
CA THR A 48 -11.32 -8.35 -2.33
C THR A 48 -10.80 -6.94 -2.64
N PHE A 49 -9.49 -6.78 -2.79
CA PHE A 49 -8.85 -5.50 -3.05
C PHE A 49 -8.17 -5.50 -4.42
N ASP A 50 -8.63 -4.64 -5.33
CA ASP A 50 -7.97 -4.39 -6.61
C ASP A 50 -6.94 -3.27 -6.49
N ILE A 51 -7.38 -2.11 -5.98
CA ILE A 51 -6.54 -0.92 -5.79
C ILE A 51 -6.86 -0.28 -4.43
N ILE A 52 -5.83 0.10 -3.71
CA ILE A 52 -5.96 0.82 -2.43
C ILE A 52 -5.32 2.19 -2.56
N VAL A 53 -6.14 3.25 -2.43
CA VAL A 53 -5.67 4.63 -2.33
C VAL A 53 -5.53 4.99 -0.85
N THR A 54 -4.37 5.53 -0.47
CA THR A 54 -4.04 5.74 0.94
C THR A 54 -3.03 6.87 1.13
N PRO A 55 -3.03 7.57 2.28
CA PRO A 55 -1.91 8.41 2.70
C PRO A 55 -0.62 7.59 2.89
N ASN A 56 0.53 8.26 2.78
CA ASN A 56 1.85 7.66 2.81
C ASN A 56 2.05 6.71 4.00
N LEU A 57 1.81 7.16 5.24
CA LEU A 57 2.04 6.36 6.44
C LEU A 57 1.30 5.02 6.43
N TYR A 58 0.03 5.03 6.06
CA TYR A 58 -0.74 3.78 6.00
C TYR A 58 -0.31 2.91 4.83
N GLY A 59 0.10 3.54 3.71
CA GLY A 59 0.68 2.84 2.58
C GLY A 59 1.91 2.03 2.96
N ASP A 60 2.84 2.64 3.70
CA ASP A 60 4.05 1.96 4.20
C ASP A 60 3.70 0.79 5.12
N ILE A 61 2.74 0.97 6.03
CA ILE A 61 2.31 -0.09 6.95
C ILE A 61 1.71 -1.27 6.20
N ILE A 62 0.80 -1.04 5.24
CA ILE A 62 0.15 -2.15 4.54
C ILE A 62 1.04 -2.78 3.47
N SER A 63 1.97 -2.05 2.88
CA SER A 63 2.94 -2.63 1.96
C SER A 63 3.85 -3.65 2.66
N ASP A 64 4.32 -3.32 3.88
CA ASP A 64 5.09 -4.25 4.69
C ASP A 64 4.26 -5.44 5.16
N LEU A 65 3.01 -5.20 5.59
CA LEU A 65 2.08 -6.28 5.95
C LEU A 65 1.87 -7.26 4.78
N THR A 66 1.55 -6.73 3.61
CA THR A 66 1.29 -7.56 2.41
C THR A 66 2.55 -8.25 1.91
N SER A 67 3.72 -7.61 2.02
CA SER A 67 5.01 -8.25 1.76
C SER A 67 5.24 -9.48 2.64
N GLY A 68 4.89 -9.38 3.92
CA GLY A 68 4.95 -10.50 4.86
C GLY A 68 4.05 -11.67 4.44
N LEU A 69 2.87 -11.38 3.89
CA LEU A 69 1.94 -12.41 3.43
C LEU A 69 2.44 -13.22 2.23
N ILE A 70 3.29 -12.63 1.39
CA ILE A 70 3.87 -13.31 0.20
C ILE A 70 5.28 -13.86 0.43
N GLY A 71 5.84 -13.71 1.63
CA GLY A 71 7.14 -14.27 1.99
C GLY A 71 8.22 -13.27 2.38
N GLY A 72 7.96 -11.97 2.32
CA GLY A 72 8.84 -10.90 2.78
C GLY A 72 9.19 -9.86 1.72
N LEU A 73 9.79 -8.75 2.16
CA LEU A 73 10.12 -7.59 1.33
C LEU A 73 10.98 -7.93 0.10
N GLY A 74 11.93 -8.84 0.23
CA GLY A 74 12.83 -9.23 -0.87
C GLY A 74 12.16 -9.92 -2.06
N LEU A 75 10.88 -10.30 -1.94
CA LEU A 75 10.08 -10.89 -3.01
C LEU A 75 9.13 -9.88 -3.67
N LEU A 76 9.14 -8.63 -3.21
CA LEU A 76 8.21 -7.62 -3.66
C LEU A 76 8.81 -6.80 -4.81
N PRO A 77 8.20 -6.81 -6.01
CA PRO A 77 8.55 -5.85 -7.05
C PRO A 77 7.88 -4.50 -6.78
N SER A 78 8.59 -3.41 -7.05
CA SER A 78 8.02 -2.06 -7.04
C SER A 78 8.08 -1.45 -8.43
N MET A 79 7.07 -0.66 -8.76
CA MET A 79 6.98 0.02 -10.04
C MET A 79 6.43 1.43 -9.84
N ASN A 80 7.15 2.41 -10.38
CA ASN A 80 6.70 3.80 -10.48
C ASN A 80 6.32 4.06 -11.94
N VAL A 81 5.05 4.35 -12.20
CA VAL A 81 4.51 4.51 -13.55
C VAL A 81 4.22 5.97 -13.82
N GLY A 82 4.82 6.52 -14.86
CA GLY A 82 4.49 7.81 -15.44
C GLY A 82 3.74 7.66 -16.77
N THR A 83 3.50 8.78 -17.44
CA THR A 83 2.79 8.78 -18.74
C THR A 83 3.57 8.07 -19.85
N ASP A 84 4.90 8.31 -19.91
CA ASP A 84 5.75 7.84 -21.00
C ASP A 84 6.77 6.78 -20.58
N TYR A 85 7.05 6.68 -19.28
CA TYR A 85 8.09 5.80 -18.73
C TYR A 85 7.60 5.10 -17.46
N ALA A 86 8.19 3.94 -17.20
CA ALA A 86 8.04 3.24 -15.93
C ALA A 86 9.42 2.90 -15.35
N MET A 87 9.58 3.04 -14.04
CA MET A 87 10.77 2.63 -13.31
C MET A 87 10.42 1.44 -12.42
N PHE A 88 11.21 0.39 -12.52
CA PHE A 88 11.08 -0.81 -11.71
C PHE A 88 12.23 -0.90 -10.73
N GLU A 89 11.94 -1.25 -9.50
CA GLU A 89 12.94 -1.39 -8.46
C GLU A 89 12.64 -2.58 -7.55
N ALA A 90 13.69 -3.15 -6.96
CA ALA A 90 13.55 -4.15 -5.92
C ALA A 90 13.35 -3.46 -4.57
N VAL A 91 12.40 -3.95 -3.78
CA VAL A 91 12.19 -3.48 -2.41
C VAL A 91 13.05 -4.31 -1.46
N HIS A 92 13.92 -3.66 -0.68
CA HIS A 92 14.79 -4.34 0.27
C HIS A 92 15.23 -3.42 1.42
N GLY A 93 15.60 -4.03 2.55
CA GLY A 93 16.29 -3.36 3.64
C GLY A 93 17.81 -3.33 3.45
N SER A 94 18.53 -2.74 4.38
CA SER A 94 20.00 -2.66 4.39
C SER A 94 20.69 -3.91 4.97
N ALA A 95 19.98 -4.71 5.76
CA ALA A 95 20.44 -5.96 6.39
C ALA A 95 21.91 -5.90 6.92
N PRO A 96 22.22 -5.00 7.86
CA PRO A 96 23.59 -4.75 8.31
C PRO A 96 24.26 -5.96 8.96
N ASP A 97 23.49 -6.87 9.50
CA ASP A 97 23.90 -8.11 10.14
C ASP A 97 24.53 -9.13 9.15
N ILE A 98 24.18 -9.03 7.88
CA ILE A 98 24.72 -9.91 6.82
C ILE A 98 25.58 -9.16 5.79
N ALA A 99 25.83 -7.86 6.02
CA ALA A 99 26.68 -7.06 5.13
C ALA A 99 28.07 -7.68 4.96
N GLY A 100 28.55 -7.79 3.72
CA GLY A 100 29.84 -8.37 3.38
C GLY A 100 29.96 -9.90 3.47
N LYS A 101 28.90 -10.60 3.88
CA LYS A 101 28.91 -12.08 3.99
C LYS A 101 28.57 -12.81 2.67
N HIS A 102 28.08 -12.09 1.67
CA HIS A 102 27.69 -12.64 0.36
C HIS A 102 26.70 -13.81 0.45
N ILE A 103 25.73 -13.74 1.39
CA ILE A 103 24.73 -14.80 1.64
C ILE A 103 23.30 -14.36 1.26
N ALA A 104 23.10 -13.11 0.89
CA ALA A 104 21.78 -12.63 0.45
C ALA A 104 21.42 -13.28 -0.89
N ASN A 105 20.22 -13.81 -0.98
CA ASN A 105 19.65 -14.33 -2.23
C ASN A 105 18.57 -13.37 -2.73
N PRO A 106 18.75 -12.70 -3.87
CA PRO A 106 17.78 -11.73 -4.40
C PRO A 106 16.70 -12.38 -5.29
N THR A 107 16.69 -13.70 -5.44
CA THR A 107 15.75 -14.42 -6.32
C THR A 107 14.76 -15.26 -5.54
#